data_afeafca04c63957054c712af9e34b31f
#
_entry.id   afeafca04c63957054c712af9e34b31f
#
_cell.length_a   1.000
_cell.length_b   1.000
_cell.length_c   1.000
_cell.angle_alpha   90.00
_cell.angle_beta   90.00
_cell.angle_gamma   90.00
#
_symmetry.space_group_name_H-M   'P 1'
#
loop_
_entity.id
_entity.type
_entity.pdbx_description
1 polymer ?
#
loop_
_entity_poly.entity_id
_entity_poly.type
_entity_poly.pdbx_seq_one_letter_code
_entity_poly.pdbx_strand_id
1 'polypeptide(L)'
;MARQKQFKRKKNAINGWLVLDKPYGLTSNEALGKIKRIFSPQKVGHAGTLDPRASGLLPVAFGEATKTVPFVMDGRKVYRFEVTWGAETNTDDTEGEVIATSDVRPTADTISPVLSEFVGTIMQVPPKFSAVKVAGERAYDLARDGEEVVLEARPIDVHRLDLVDCPDDNRAVFEAECGKGTYVRALARDLGRRLGTCGHVTELRRLLVGPFGEEDLIELDEILETAEELEEGEGVDALVEEFVLPVREAMDELVEVPVSEDDAAKIRKGMAVLLRGRDAPLNTEVAFASHASVPVAIGSIEKGRFQPSRVFHL
;
A
#
# COMPACT_ATOMS: atom_id res chain seq x y z
N MET A 1 20.79 38.63 19.71
CA MET A 1 20.27 37.24 19.64
C MET A 1 20.83 36.56 18.41
N ALA A 2 21.80 35.67 18.56
CA ALA A 2 22.45 34.97 17.44
C ALA A 2 21.49 33.88 16.93
N ARG A 3 21.11 33.95 15.64
CA ARG A 3 20.41 32.87 14.94
C ARG A 3 21.33 31.64 14.94
N GLN A 4 21.01 30.59 15.71
CA GLN A 4 21.62 29.28 15.57
C GLN A 4 21.40 28.84 14.12
N LYS A 5 22.49 28.71 13.36
CA LYS A 5 22.50 28.05 12.05
C LYS A 5 22.11 26.59 12.31
N GLN A 6 20.88 26.19 12.00
CA GLN A 6 20.50 24.79 11.89
C GLN A 6 21.36 24.16 10.79
N PHE A 7 22.33 23.36 11.17
CA PHE A 7 23.06 22.51 10.21
C PHE A 7 22.04 21.55 9.61
N LYS A 8 21.75 21.72 8.31
CA LYS A 8 20.94 20.74 7.57
C LYS A 8 21.70 19.41 7.61
N ARG A 9 21.15 18.39 8.26
CA ARG A 9 21.68 17.01 8.19
C ARG A 9 21.87 16.65 6.70
N LYS A 10 23.03 16.08 6.37
CA LYS A 10 23.30 15.55 5.03
C LYS A 10 22.29 14.45 4.75
N LYS A 11 21.61 14.55 3.61
CA LYS A 11 20.63 13.53 3.21
C LYS A 11 21.32 12.44 2.41
N ASN A 12 20.91 11.20 2.63
CA ASN A 12 21.47 10.01 2.01
C ASN A 12 20.78 9.70 0.67
N ALA A 13 21.56 9.31 -0.33
CA ALA A 13 21.07 8.87 -1.63
C ALA A 13 20.74 7.37 -1.57
N ILE A 14 19.59 7.04 -1.02
CA ILE A 14 19.09 5.68 -0.89
C ILE A 14 18.10 5.40 -2.00
N ASN A 15 18.17 4.24 -2.64
CA ASN A 15 17.26 3.77 -3.68
C ASN A 15 16.82 2.35 -3.36
N GLY A 16 15.52 2.12 -3.23
CA GLY A 16 14.95 0.80 -2.96
C GLY A 16 13.68 0.86 -2.15
N TRP A 17 13.25 -0.29 -1.67
CA TRP A 17 12.03 -0.49 -0.92
C TRP A 17 12.32 -1.03 0.48
N LEU A 18 11.64 -0.51 1.47
CA LEU A 18 11.57 -1.08 2.82
C LEU A 18 10.12 -1.45 3.07
N VAL A 19 9.87 -2.70 3.43
CA VAL A 19 8.53 -3.22 3.69
C VAL A 19 8.29 -3.19 5.20
N LEU A 20 7.76 -2.07 5.68
CA LEU A 20 7.56 -1.85 7.11
C LEU A 20 6.34 -2.60 7.62
N ASP A 21 6.48 -3.38 8.68
CA ASP A 21 5.35 -3.78 9.53
C ASP A 21 4.90 -2.57 10.34
N LYS A 22 3.88 -1.88 9.86
CA LYS A 22 3.37 -0.71 10.56
C LYS A 22 2.67 -1.15 11.85
N PRO A 23 3.16 -0.72 13.03
CA PRO A 23 2.49 -1.06 14.27
C PRO A 23 1.11 -0.39 14.36
N TYR A 24 0.23 -1.03 15.13
CA TYR A 24 -1.07 -0.46 15.53
C TYR A 24 -0.88 0.86 16.29
N GLY A 25 -1.78 1.81 16.09
CA GLY A 25 -1.80 3.10 16.80
C GLY A 25 -1.01 4.23 16.12
N LEU A 26 -0.16 3.94 15.13
CA LEU A 26 0.53 4.97 14.35
C LEU A 26 -0.18 5.21 13.01
N THR A 27 -0.26 6.48 12.61
CA THR A 27 -0.59 6.82 11.22
C THR A 27 0.55 6.40 10.28
N SER A 28 0.25 6.16 9.01
CA SER A 28 1.28 5.89 7.98
C SER A 28 2.32 7.02 7.88
N ASN A 29 1.92 8.26 8.11
CA ASN A 29 2.84 9.41 8.08
C ASN A 29 3.75 9.47 9.32
N GLU A 30 3.28 9.11 10.49
CA GLU A 30 4.09 9.03 11.71
C GLU A 30 5.13 7.92 11.59
N ALA A 31 4.73 6.73 11.11
CA ALA A 31 5.62 5.62 10.82
C ALA A 31 6.70 6.04 9.79
N LEU A 32 6.29 6.62 8.67
CA LEU A 32 7.21 7.18 7.67
C LEU A 32 8.13 8.25 8.26
N GLY A 33 7.64 9.04 9.22
CA GLY A 33 8.41 10.07 9.93
C GLY A 33 9.56 9.48 10.77
N LYS A 34 9.34 8.30 11.39
CA LYS A 34 10.39 7.56 12.12
C LYS A 34 11.45 7.05 11.14
N ILE A 35 11.05 6.40 10.04
CA ILE A 35 11.95 5.94 8.98
C ILE A 35 12.77 7.09 8.39
N LYS A 36 12.15 8.25 8.14
CA LYS A 36 12.88 9.46 7.69
C LYS A 36 13.95 9.93 8.66
N ARG A 37 13.75 9.79 9.96
CA ARG A 37 14.72 10.19 10.98
C ARG A 37 15.92 9.26 11.02
N ILE A 38 15.68 7.95 10.87
CA ILE A 38 16.71 6.91 10.88
C ILE A 38 17.55 7.01 9.60
N PHE A 39 16.95 6.87 8.44
CA PHE A 39 17.65 6.77 7.15
C PHE A 39 18.09 8.13 6.59
N SER A 40 17.49 9.24 7.00
CA SER A 40 17.75 10.60 6.47
C SER A 40 17.78 10.66 4.93
N PRO A 41 16.80 10.07 4.20
CA PRO A 41 16.86 9.94 2.76
C PRO A 41 16.64 11.27 2.03
N GLN A 42 17.16 11.39 0.80
CA GLN A 42 16.88 12.53 -0.08
C GLN A 42 15.41 12.59 -0.48
N LYS A 43 14.83 11.44 -0.80
CA LYS A 43 13.43 11.29 -1.21
C LYS A 43 12.86 10.01 -0.62
N VAL A 44 11.62 10.08 -0.12
CA VAL A 44 10.90 8.93 0.43
C VAL A 44 9.40 9.15 0.38
N GLY A 45 8.65 8.06 0.22
CA GLY A 45 7.19 8.02 0.27
C GLY A 45 6.72 6.62 0.58
N HIS A 46 5.43 6.43 0.85
CA HIS A 46 4.84 5.09 1.03
C HIS A 46 3.85 4.76 -0.09
N ALA A 47 3.63 3.46 -0.33
CA ALA A 47 2.70 2.96 -1.33
C ALA A 47 1.41 2.44 -0.66
N GLY A 48 0.48 3.34 -0.40
CA GLY A 48 -0.84 3.02 0.17
C GLY A 48 -0.95 3.26 1.67
N THR A 49 -1.80 4.21 2.03
CA THR A 49 -2.09 4.56 3.43
C THR A 49 -2.75 3.39 4.16
N LEU A 50 -2.35 3.18 5.40
CA LEU A 50 -3.05 2.41 6.42
C LEU A 50 -3.60 3.35 7.47
N ASP A 51 -4.81 3.04 7.95
CA ASP A 51 -5.43 3.77 9.05
C ASP A 51 -4.63 3.60 10.36
N PRO A 52 -4.76 4.48 11.36
CA PRO A 52 -4.06 4.34 12.64
C PRO A 52 -4.40 3.03 13.35
N ARG A 53 -5.66 2.59 13.24
CA ARG A 53 -6.17 1.33 13.83
C ARG A 53 -5.90 0.09 12.98
N ALA A 54 -5.12 0.20 11.91
CA ALA A 54 -4.65 -0.91 11.11
C ALA A 54 -3.15 -1.15 11.32
N SER A 55 -2.72 -2.39 11.21
CA SER A 55 -1.33 -2.83 11.26
C SER A 55 -0.90 -3.52 9.96
N GLY A 56 0.36 -3.92 9.88
CA GLY A 56 0.90 -4.73 8.80
C GLY A 56 1.56 -3.91 7.69
N LEU A 57 1.58 -4.46 6.54
CA LEU A 57 2.45 -4.13 5.41
C LEU A 57 2.28 -2.70 4.91
N LEU A 58 3.31 -1.87 5.10
CA LEU A 58 3.41 -0.50 4.60
C LEU A 58 4.68 -0.36 3.75
N PRO A 59 4.61 -0.51 2.41
CA PRO A 59 5.79 -0.37 1.57
C PRO A 59 6.28 1.08 1.54
N VAL A 60 7.55 1.29 1.86
CA VAL A 60 8.24 2.58 1.88
C VAL A 60 9.25 2.63 0.74
N ALA A 61 9.11 3.58 -0.18
CA ALA A 61 9.97 3.77 -1.33
C ALA A 61 11.00 4.86 -1.07
N PHE A 62 12.29 4.55 -1.28
CA PHE A 62 13.39 5.51 -1.22
C PHE A 62 13.88 5.91 -2.62
N GLY A 63 14.20 7.18 -2.80
CA GLY A 63 14.87 7.71 -4.00
C GLY A 63 14.17 7.32 -5.30
N GLU A 64 14.86 6.59 -6.15
CA GLU A 64 14.36 6.16 -7.47
C GLU A 64 13.18 5.19 -7.37
N ALA A 65 13.06 4.39 -6.31
CA ALA A 65 11.90 3.52 -6.08
C ALA A 65 10.58 4.30 -5.99
N THR A 66 10.61 5.60 -5.66
CA THR A 66 9.39 6.43 -5.67
C THR A 66 8.74 6.55 -7.06
N LYS A 67 9.47 6.21 -8.14
CA LYS A 67 8.95 6.17 -9.50
C LYS A 67 8.08 4.94 -9.76
N THR A 68 8.24 3.88 -8.95
CA THR A 68 7.50 2.61 -9.06
C THR A 68 6.29 2.54 -8.12
N VAL A 69 6.11 3.51 -7.20
CA VAL A 69 4.96 3.58 -6.26
C VAL A 69 3.59 3.35 -6.91
N PRO A 70 3.27 3.91 -8.10
CA PRO A 70 1.97 3.66 -8.73
C PRO A 70 1.70 2.18 -9.02
N PHE A 71 2.71 1.41 -9.41
CA PHE A 71 2.55 -0.03 -9.71
C PHE A 71 2.24 -0.83 -8.45
N VAL A 72 2.96 -0.56 -7.35
CA VAL A 72 2.67 -1.17 -6.04
C VAL A 72 1.29 -0.77 -5.54
N MET A 73 0.90 0.51 -5.68
CA MET A 73 -0.42 1.00 -5.27
C MET A 73 -1.56 0.43 -6.11
N ASP A 74 -1.33 0.13 -7.38
CA ASP A 74 -2.35 -0.43 -8.27
C ASP A 74 -2.44 -1.97 -8.15
N GLY A 75 -1.43 -2.65 -7.59
CA GLY A 75 -1.40 -4.08 -7.35
C GLY A 75 -2.47 -4.56 -6.37
N ARG A 76 -2.62 -5.88 -6.23
CA ARG A 76 -3.53 -6.53 -5.29
C ARG A 76 -3.18 -6.21 -3.84
N LYS A 77 -4.17 -6.30 -2.95
CA LYS A 77 -4.00 -6.20 -1.50
C LYS A 77 -4.72 -7.36 -0.84
N VAL A 78 -4.09 -7.93 0.19
CA VAL A 78 -4.74 -8.89 1.06
C VAL A 78 -4.83 -8.31 2.46
N TYR A 79 -6.00 -8.42 3.05
CA TYR A 79 -6.28 -7.96 4.41
C TYR A 79 -6.88 -9.09 5.22
N ARG A 80 -6.44 -9.24 6.47
CA ARG A 80 -7.14 -9.99 7.51
C ARG A 80 -7.77 -9.00 8.45
N PHE A 81 -9.07 -9.19 8.74
CA PHE A 81 -9.79 -8.26 9.59
C PHE A 81 -10.84 -8.98 10.45
N GLU A 82 -11.04 -8.45 11.64
CA GLU A 82 -12.09 -8.88 12.55
C GLU A 82 -13.26 -7.90 12.48
N VAL A 83 -14.47 -8.45 12.42
CA VAL A 83 -15.72 -7.70 12.53
C VAL A 83 -16.37 -8.04 13.83
N THR A 84 -16.70 -7.00 14.63
CA THR A 84 -17.56 -7.16 15.80
C THR A 84 -18.99 -6.81 15.42
N TRP A 85 -19.89 -7.77 15.69
CA TRP A 85 -21.34 -7.63 15.41
C TRP A 85 -22.07 -6.91 16.53
N GLY A 86 -23.21 -6.32 16.19
CA GLY A 86 -24.14 -5.71 17.12
C GLY A 86 -24.00 -4.20 17.27
N ALA A 87 -22.95 -3.60 16.71
CA ALA A 87 -22.81 -2.15 16.68
C ALA A 87 -22.25 -1.66 15.34
N GLU A 88 -22.78 -0.55 14.83
CA GLU A 88 -22.22 0.20 13.71
C GLU A 88 -21.70 1.55 14.26
N THR A 89 -20.50 1.96 13.87
CA THR A 89 -19.89 3.22 14.27
C THR A 89 -19.86 4.20 13.09
N ASN A 90 -19.71 5.48 13.37
CA ASN A 90 -19.68 6.52 12.34
C ASN A 90 -18.38 6.50 11.48
N THR A 91 -17.34 5.78 11.94
CA THR A 91 -16.07 5.56 11.21
C THR A 91 -15.98 4.18 10.59
N ASP A 92 -16.95 3.29 10.83
CA ASP A 92 -16.95 1.87 10.47
C ASP A 92 -15.82 1.07 11.16
N ASP A 93 -15.18 1.62 12.22
CA ASP A 93 -14.14 1.01 13.06
C ASP A 93 -14.27 1.43 14.53
N THR A 94 -13.27 1.09 15.37
CA THR A 94 -13.27 1.37 16.82
C THR A 94 -12.98 2.84 17.20
N GLU A 95 -12.64 3.72 16.26
CA GLU A 95 -12.40 5.14 16.57
C GLU A 95 -13.69 5.94 16.72
N GLY A 96 -14.76 5.47 16.06
CA GLY A 96 -16.01 6.21 15.98
C GLY A 96 -16.98 5.95 17.12
N GLU A 97 -17.96 6.85 17.21
CA GLU A 97 -19.09 6.68 18.10
C GLU A 97 -20.12 5.70 17.53
N VAL A 98 -20.77 4.92 18.39
CA VAL A 98 -21.84 3.99 18.00
C VAL A 98 -23.05 4.77 17.50
N ILE A 99 -23.50 4.50 16.27
CA ILE A 99 -24.64 5.16 15.63
C ILE A 99 -25.86 4.25 15.47
N ALA A 100 -25.66 2.92 15.52
CA ALA A 100 -26.73 1.95 15.46
C ALA A 100 -26.34 0.67 16.21
N THR A 101 -27.33 -0.05 16.74
CA THR A 101 -27.12 -1.33 17.44
C THR A 101 -28.12 -2.38 16.97
N SER A 102 -27.73 -3.67 17.12
CA SER A 102 -28.57 -4.83 16.81
C SER A 102 -28.25 -5.97 17.78
N ASP A 103 -29.25 -6.72 18.16
CA ASP A 103 -29.09 -7.96 18.98
C ASP A 103 -28.81 -9.20 18.14
N VAL A 104 -28.91 -9.11 16.82
CA VAL A 104 -28.66 -10.23 15.89
C VAL A 104 -27.17 -10.57 15.89
N ARG A 105 -26.89 -11.87 16.02
CA ARG A 105 -25.53 -12.44 15.99
C ARG A 105 -25.44 -13.46 14.85
N PRO A 106 -24.77 -13.11 13.74
CA PRO A 106 -24.59 -14.06 12.64
C PRO A 106 -23.69 -15.22 13.04
N THR A 107 -24.03 -16.42 12.59
CA THR A 107 -23.21 -17.63 12.74
C THR A 107 -22.45 -17.92 11.44
N ALA A 108 -21.43 -18.79 11.50
CA ALA A 108 -20.69 -19.20 10.30
C ALA A 108 -21.62 -19.72 9.19
N ASP A 109 -22.68 -20.46 9.55
CA ASP A 109 -23.67 -20.99 8.60
C ASP A 109 -24.50 -19.89 7.90
N THR A 110 -24.72 -18.75 8.57
CA THR A 110 -25.43 -17.60 7.99
C THR A 110 -24.50 -16.65 7.24
N ILE A 111 -23.23 -16.56 7.64
CA ILE A 111 -22.21 -15.71 7.02
C ILE A 111 -21.76 -16.29 5.68
N SER A 112 -21.33 -17.58 5.66
CA SER A 112 -20.66 -18.17 4.50
C SER A 112 -21.44 -18.06 3.18
N PRO A 113 -22.76 -18.27 3.12
CA PRO A 113 -23.52 -18.15 1.87
C PRO A 113 -23.53 -16.71 1.30
N VAL A 114 -23.42 -15.69 2.16
CA VAL A 114 -23.53 -14.27 1.77
C VAL A 114 -22.21 -13.75 1.17
N LEU A 115 -21.07 -14.36 1.49
CA LEU A 115 -19.75 -13.86 1.06
C LEU A 115 -19.62 -13.77 -0.47
N SER A 116 -20.25 -14.69 -1.20
CA SER A 116 -20.21 -14.68 -2.66
C SER A 116 -20.85 -13.43 -3.29
N GLU A 117 -21.73 -12.74 -2.58
CA GLU A 117 -22.34 -11.48 -3.04
C GLU A 117 -21.36 -10.30 -2.98
N PHE A 118 -20.27 -10.44 -2.23
CA PHE A 118 -19.22 -9.43 -2.07
C PHE A 118 -17.96 -9.71 -2.90
N VAL A 119 -17.98 -10.74 -3.77
CA VAL A 119 -16.88 -11.10 -4.67
C VAL A 119 -17.21 -10.64 -6.11
N GLY A 120 -16.19 -10.17 -6.83
CA GLY A 120 -16.30 -9.59 -8.15
C GLY A 120 -16.23 -8.05 -8.11
N THR A 121 -16.71 -7.41 -9.16
CA THR A 121 -16.85 -5.94 -9.19
C THR A 121 -18.15 -5.55 -8.50
N ILE A 122 -18.03 -4.93 -7.33
CA ILE A 122 -19.19 -4.49 -6.52
C ILE A 122 -19.21 -2.97 -6.35
N MET A 123 -20.37 -2.41 -6.07
CA MET A 123 -20.53 -0.99 -5.77
C MET A 123 -20.40 -0.76 -4.26
N GLN A 124 -19.41 0.02 -3.84
CA GLN A 124 -19.16 0.32 -2.43
C GLN A 124 -19.27 1.82 -2.18
N VAL A 125 -20.00 2.21 -1.13
CA VAL A 125 -19.95 3.57 -0.59
C VAL A 125 -18.77 3.65 0.39
N PRO A 126 -17.75 4.48 0.10
CA PRO A 126 -16.60 4.63 1.01
C PRO A 126 -17.02 5.11 2.40
N PRO A 127 -16.21 4.85 3.45
CA PRO A 127 -16.43 5.46 4.76
C PRO A 127 -16.40 6.99 4.67
N LYS A 128 -17.18 7.68 5.52
CA LYS A 128 -17.15 9.15 5.60
C LYS A 128 -15.75 9.68 5.93
N PHE A 129 -15.04 8.97 6.81
CA PHE A 129 -13.65 9.25 7.16
C PHE A 129 -12.68 8.53 6.21
N SER A 130 -12.57 9.04 4.99
CA SER A 130 -11.70 8.48 3.94
C SER A 130 -10.90 9.56 3.21
N ALA A 131 -9.86 9.14 2.47
CA ALA A 131 -9.05 10.02 1.64
C ALA A 131 -9.72 10.41 0.30
N VAL A 132 -10.98 10.00 0.08
CA VAL A 132 -11.77 10.38 -1.09
C VAL A 132 -11.93 11.89 -1.14
N LYS A 133 -11.77 12.48 -2.31
CA LYS A 133 -11.97 13.92 -2.50
C LYS A 133 -13.42 14.23 -2.90
N VAL A 134 -14.01 15.18 -2.18
CA VAL A 134 -15.33 15.78 -2.48
C VAL A 134 -15.10 17.26 -2.72
N ALA A 135 -15.44 17.77 -3.88
CA ALA A 135 -15.23 19.16 -4.27
C ALA A 135 -13.78 19.68 -4.12
N GLY A 136 -12.79 18.77 -4.16
CA GLY A 136 -11.36 19.11 -4.03
C GLY A 136 -10.76 18.91 -2.63
N GLU A 137 -11.58 18.80 -1.60
CA GLU A 137 -11.19 18.55 -0.21
C GLU A 137 -11.34 17.05 0.14
N ARG A 138 -10.62 16.56 1.14
CA ARG A 138 -10.74 15.17 1.56
C ARG A 138 -12.00 14.98 2.40
N ALA A 139 -12.74 13.89 2.15
CA ALA A 139 -13.93 13.56 2.93
C ALA A 139 -13.62 13.47 4.44
N TYR A 140 -12.43 12.97 4.80
CA TYR A 140 -11.94 12.94 6.19
C TYR A 140 -11.90 14.33 6.84
N ASP A 141 -11.36 15.35 6.14
CA ASP A 141 -11.22 16.71 6.67
C ASP A 141 -12.61 17.33 6.87
N LEU A 142 -13.50 17.23 5.87
CA LEU A 142 -14.88 17.69 5.94
C LEU A 142 -15.68 17.02 7.07
N ALA A 143 -15.58 15.70 7.20
CA ALA A 143 -16.28 14.94 8.24
C ALA A 143 -15.80 15.31 9.65
N ARG A 144 -14.50 15.61 9.81
CA ARG A 144 -13.92 16.06 11.07
C ARG A 144 -14.38 17.46 11.45
N ASP A 145 -14.61 18.32 10.47
CA ASP A 145 -15.13 19.69 10.68
C ASP A 145 -16.65 19.68 10.91
N GLY A 146 -17.30 18.49 10.94
CA GLY A 146 -18.72 18.33 11.23
C GLY A 146 -19.63 18.57 10.02
N GLU A 147 -19.07 18.66 8.81
CA GLU A 147 -19.85 18.81 7.59
C GLU A 147 -20.51 17.47 7.19
N GLU A 148 -21.72 17.54 6.64
CA GLU A 148 -22.41 16.37 6.11
C GLU A 148 -21.79 15.95 4.78
N VAL A 149 -21.02 14.85 4.79
CA VAL A 149 -20.38 14.31 3.60
C VAL A 149 -21.23 13.20 3.00
N VAL A 150 -21.76 13.44 1.79
CA VAL A 150 -22.44 12.42 0.99
C VAL A 150 -21.45 11.87 -0.02
N LEU A 151 -21.15 10.57 0.09
CA LEU A 151 -20.26 9.87 -0.83
C LEU A 151 -21.08 8.96 -1.77
N GLU A 152 -20.75 9.03 -3.05
CA GLU A 152 -21.33 8.15 -4.04
C GLU A 152 -20.66 6.77 -4.01
N ALA A 153 -21.48 5.74 -4.32
CA ALA A 153 -20.96 4.40 -4.50
C ALA A 153 -20.01 4.35 -5.71
N ARG A 154 -18.92 3.59 -5.56
CA ARG A 154 -17.89 3.43 -6.58
C ARG A 154 -17.64 1.95 -6.85
N PRO A 155 -17.32 1.55 -8.09
CA PRO A 155 -16.95 0.18 -8.38
C PRO A 155 -15.59 -0.12 -7.71
N ILE A 156 -15.52 -1.26 -7.04
CA ILE A 156 -14.32 -1.86 -6.49
C ILE A 156 -14.26 -3.33 -6.87
N ASP A 157 -13.06 -3.90 -6.92
CA ASP A 157 -12.88 -5.30 -7.22
C ASP A 157 -12.50 -6.05 -5.94
N VAL A 158 -13.28 -7.07 -5.60
CA VAL A 158 -12.97 -8.03 -4.53
C VAL A 158 -12.75 -9.38 -5.21
N HIS A 159 -11.53 -9.87 -5.18
CA HIS A 159 -11.15 -11.11 -5.86
C HIS A 159 -11.51 -12.33 -5.03
N ARG A 160 -11.41 -12.21 -3.69
CA ARG A 160 -11.70 -13.27 -2.73
C ARG A 160 -12.15 -12.64 -1.40
N LEU A 161 -13.10 -13.28 -0.75
CA LEU A 161 -13.55 -12.96 0.61
C LEU A 161 -13.91 -14.26 1.32
N ASP A 162 -13.14 -14.62 2.33
CA ASP A 162 -13.29 -15.85 3.09
C ASP A 162 -13.56 -15.56 4.56
N LEU A 163 -14.42 -16.38 5.17
CA LEU A 163 -14.54 -16.47 6.61
C LEU A 163 -13.41 -17.37 7.14
N VAL A 164 -12.53 -16.82 7.98
CA VAL A 164 -11.38 -17.53 8.54
C VAL A 164 -11.72 -18.19 9.88
N ASP A 165 -12.42 -17.44 10.76
CA ASP A 165 -12.75 -17.89 12.11
C ASP A 165 -13.97 -17.15 12.67
N CYS A 166 -14.60 -17.73 13.67
CA CYS A 166 -15.60 -17.11 14.53
C CYS A 166 -15.17 -17.34 15.99
N PRO A 167 -14.33 -16.46 16.56
CA PRO A 167 -13.76 -16.63 17.90
C PRO A 167 -14.82 -16.73 19.01
N ASP A 168 -15.95 -16.06 18.80
CA ASP A 168 -17.13 -16.11 19.66
C ASP A 168 -18.39 -15.65 18.90
N ASP A 169 -19.54 -15.61 19.58
CA ASP A 169 -20.82 -15.23 18.98
C ASP A 169 -20.86 -13.77 18.50
N ASN A 170 -19.97 -12.91 18.97
CA ASN A 170 -19.95 -11.49 18.64
C ASN A 170 -18.95 -11.13 17.56
N ARG A 171 -18.03 -12.03 17.19
CA ARG A 171 -16.91 -11.71 16.29
C ARG A 171 -16.75 -12.73 15.18
N ALA A 172 -16.32 -12.23 14.04
CA ALA A 172 -15.91 -13.06 12.90
C ALA A 172 -14.66 -12.47 12.24
N VAL A 173 -13.73 -13.35 11.87
CA VAL A 173 -12.47 -13.00 11.22
C VAL A 173 -12.56 -13.34 9.74
N PHE A 174 -12.20 -12.40 8.89
CA PHE A 174 -12.24 -12.54 7.44
C PHE A 174 -10.86 -12.31 6.83
N GLU A 175 -10.67 -12.88 5.65
CA GLU A 175 -9.57 -12.51 4.77
C GLU A 175 -10.14 -12.07 3.42
N ALA A 176 -9.73 -10.88 2.96
CA ALA A 176 -10.15 -10.32 1.67
C ALA A 176 -8.95 -10.05 0.78
N GLU A 177 -9.03 -10.51 -0.48
CA GLU A 177 -8.13 -10.10 -1.56
C GLU A 177 -8.88 -9.13 -2.46
N CYS A 178 -8.33 -7.92 -2.65
CA CYS A 178 -9.04 -6.86 -3.36
C CYS A 178 -8.11 -5.95 -4.17
N GLY A 179 -8.71 -5.27 -5.14
CA GLY A 179 -8.09 -4.23 -5.94
C GLY A 179 -7.93 -2.90 -5.19
N LYS A 180 -7.40 -1.91 -5.90
CA LYS A 180 -7.26 -0.54 -5.36
C LYS A 180 -8.62 0.09 -5.04
N GLY A 181 -8.64 0.92 -4.02
CA GLY A 181 -9.82 1.73 -3.66
C GLY A 181 -10.84 1.01 -2.79
N THR A 182 -10.65 -0.26 -2.48
CA THR A 182 -11.49 -1.01 -1.54
C THR A 182 -11.24 -0.55 -0.11
N TYR A 183 -12.32 -0.30 0.62
CA TYR A 183 -12.32 0.01 2.05
C TYR A 183 -12.83 -1.19 2.84
N VAL A 184 -11.96 -1.84 3.59
CA VAL A 184 -12.31 -3.00 4.44
C VAL A 184 -13.35 -2.63 5.49
N ARG A 185 -13.28 -1.41 6.03
CA ARG A 185 -14.27 -0.87 6.97
C ARG A 185 -15.68 -0.85 6.37
N ALA A 186 -15.80 -0.43 5.11
CA ALA A 186 -17.09 -0.45 4.41
C ALA A 186 -17.55 -1.88 4.10
N LEU A 187 -16.64 -2.84 3.81
CA LEU A 187 -17.00 -4.25 3.66
C LEU A 187 -17.61 -4.80 4.96
N ALA A 188 -17.01 -4.52 6.12
CA ALA A 188 -17.52 -4.95 7.42
C ALA A 188 -18.92 -4.39 7.72
N ARG A 189 -19.12 -3.09 7.50
CA ARG A 189 -20.42 -2.42 7.63
C ARG A 189 -21.47 -3.06 6.71
N ASP A 190 -21.13 -3.23 5.43
CA ASP A 190 -22.07 -3.71 4.41
C ASP A 190 -22.41 -5.20 4.63
N LEU A 191 -21.44 -6.02 5.09
CA LEU A 191 -21.66 -7.39 5.56
C LEU A 191 -22.66 -7.42 6.72
N GLY A 192 -22.46 -6.58 7.76
CA GLY A 192 -23.39 -6.48 8.89
C GLY A 192 -24.80 -6.17 8.43
N ARG A 193 -24.96 -5.15 7.60
CA ARG A 193 -26.26 -4.76 7.04
C ARG A 193 -26.92 -5.87 6.22
N ARG A 194 -26.14 -6.58 5.39
CA ARG A 194 -26.62 -7.70 4.58
C ARG A 194 -27.07 -8.89 5.42
N LEU A 195 -26.43 -9.10 6.57
CA LEU A 195 -26.77 -10.16 7.54
C LEU A 195 -27.88 -9.73 8.53
N GLY A 196 -28.47 -8.53 8.35
CA GLY A 196 -29.54 -8.02 9.21
C GLY A 196 -29.07 -7.60 10.61
N THR A 197 -27.78 -7.27 10.75
CA THR A 197 -27.18 -6.78 11.98
C THR A 197 -26.37 -5.49 11.73
N CYS A 198 -25.69 -4.99 12.77
CA CYS A 198 -24.68 -3.97 12.71
C CYS A 198 -23.30 -4.62 12.81
N GLY A 199 -22.29 -4.03 12.14
CA GLY A 199 -20.92 -4.51 12.22
C GLY A 199 -19.91 -3.39 11.99
N HIS A 200 -18.78 -3.46 12.67
CA HIS A 200 -17.65 -2.57 12.46
C HIS A 200 -16.32 -3.34 12.62
N VAL A 201 -15.25 -2.82 12.02
CA VAL A 201 -13.92 -3.42 12.13
C VAL A 201 -13.34 -3.17 13.51
N THR A 202 -12.87 -4.22 14.17
CA THR A 202 -12.15 -4.16 15.45
C THR A 202 -10.67 -4.42 15.32
N GLU A 203 -10.26 -5.29 14.37
CA GLU A 203 -8.86 -5.51 14.01
C GLU A 203 -8.70 -5.48 12.50
N LEU A 204 -7.61 -4.91 12.03
CA LEU A 204 -7.26 -4.84 10.61
C LEU A 204 -5.76 -4.96 10.42
N ARG A 205 -5.35 -5.98 9.67
CA ARG A 205 -3.96 -6.19 9.28
C ARG A 205 -3.85 -6.35 7.77
N ARG A 206 -2.95 -5.62 7.14
CA ARG A 206 -2.64 -5.79 5.72
C ARG A 206 -1.49 -6.77 5.55
N LEU A 207 -1.72 -7.83 4.79
CA LEU A 207 -0.79 -8.95 4.61
C LEU A 207 -0.01 -8.86 3.29
N LEU A 208 -0.60 -8.17 2.26
CA LEU A 208 0.02 -8.08 0.93
C LEU A 208 -0.31 -6.74 0.27
N VAL A 209 0.66 -6.18 -0.45
CA VAL A 209 0.50 -5.02 -1.35
C VAL A 209 1.35 -5.21 -2.60
N GLY A 210 0.71 -5.47 -3.75
CA GLY A 210 1.40 -5.75 -5.00
C GLY A 210 2.36 -6.91 -4.86
N PRO A 211 3.66 -6.74 -5.14
CA PRO A 211 4.64 -7.82 -5.04
C PRO A 211 5.12 -8.11 -3.62
N PHE A 212 4.80 -7.26 -2.63
CA PHE A 212 5.30 -7.40 -1.27
C PHE A 212 4.34 -8.19 -0.39
N GLY A 213 4.85 -9.20 0.32
CA GLY A 213 4.14 -10.11 1.21
C GLY A 213 4.60 -10.07 2.66
N GLU A 214 4.06 -10.97 3.49
CA GLU A 214 4.41 -11.06 4.91
C GLU A 214 5.88 -11.46 5.12
N GLU A 215 6.48 -12.17 4.17
CA GLU A 215 7.89 -12.58 4.18
C GLU A 215 8.88 -11.42 4.09
N ASP A 216 8.44 -10.27 3.57
CA ASP A 216 9.26 -9.07 3.41
C ASP A 216 9.16 -8.12 4.61
N LEU A 217 8.25 -8.39 5.57
CA LEU A 217 7.95 -7.49 6.66
C LEU A 217 9.11 -7.32 7.62
N ILE A 218 9.40 -6.08 7.96
CA ILE A 218 10.42 -5.69 8.94
C ILE A 218 9.73 -4.87 10.04
N GLU A 219 9.89 -5.28 11.28
CA GLU A 219 9.32 -4.57 12.42
C GLU A 219 10.01 -3.22 12.64
N LEU A 220 9.24 -2.21 13.05
CA LEU A 220 9.78 -0.88 13.30
C LEU A 220 10.82 -0.89 14.43
N ASP A 221 10.59 -1.70 15.45
CA ASP A 221 11.48 -1.78 16.62
C ASP A 221 12.80 -2.46 16.25
N GLU A 222 12.81 -3.46 15.37
CA GLU A 222 14.01 -4.09 14.80
C GLU A 222 14.90 -3.05 14.09
N ILE A 223 14.31 -2.20 13.25
CA ILE A 223 15.04 -1.13 12.56
C ILE A 223 15.63 -0.13 13.58
N LEU A 224 14.89 0.17 14.66
CA LEU A 224 15.34 1.10 15.70
C LEU A 224 16.49 0.51 16.49
N GLU A 225 16.40 -0.75 16.91
CA GLU A 225 17.43 -1.48 17.66
C GLU A 225 18.71 -1.59 16.82
N THR A 226 18.62 -2.06 15.57
CA THR A 226 19.77 -2.12 14.66
C THR A 226 20.42 -0.74 14.45
N ALA A 227 19.60 0.32 14.33
CA ALA A 227 20.12 1.67 14.16
C ALA A 227 20.82 2.22 15.42
N GLU A 228 20.46 1.75 16.62
CA GLU A 228 21.12 2.11 17.89
C GLU A 228 22.39 1.30 18.12
N GLU A 229 22.48 0.10 17.57
CA GLU A 229 23.65 -0.80 17.70
C GLU A 229 24.77 -0.49 16.71
N LEU A 230 24.55 0.37 15.72
CA LEU A 230 25.58 0.75 14.74
C LEU A 230 26.80 1.37 15.45
N GLU A 231 27.99 0.80 15.19
CA GLU A 231 29.26 1.31 15.73
C GLU A 231 29.61 2.71 15.16
N GLU A 232 30.44 3.48 15.87
CA GLU A 232 30.99 4.75 15.37
C GLU A 232 31.78 4.51 14.08
N GLY A 233 31.18 4.86 12.91
CA GLY A 233 31.77 4.69 11.58
C GLY A 233 30.94 3.80 10.66
N GLU A 234 30.06 3.00 11.18
CA GLU A 234 29.01 2.34 10.40
C GLU A 234 27.93 3.36 10.09
N GLY A 235 27.73 3.60 8.81
CA GLY A 235 26.76 4.57 8.32
C GLY A 235 25.40 3.93 8.04
N VAL A 236 24.49 4.73 7.49
CA VAL A 236 23.19 4.27 7.00
C VAL A 236 23.31 3.14 5.96
N ASP A 237 24.49 2.93 5.37
CA ASP A 237 24.73 1.90 4.35
C ASP A 237 24.50 0.48 4.89
N ALA A 238 24.84 0.21 6.16
CA ALA A 238 24.57 -1.07 6.82
C ALA A 238 23.04 -1.33 6.92
N LEU A 239 22.27 -0.32 7.35
CA LEU A 239 20.80 -0.43 7.39
C LEU A 239 20.19 -0.60 5.99
N VAL A 240 20.80 0.01 4.97
CA VAL A 240 20.33 -0.14 3.59
C VAL A 240 20.60 -1.55 3.07
N GLU A 241 21.78 -2.11 3.37
CA GLU A 241 22.12 -3.48 2.98
C GLU A 241 21.21 -4.52 3.64
N GLU A 242 20.83 -4.28 4.89
CA GLU A 242 20.01 -5.20 5.67
C GLU A 242 18.51 -5.09 5.37
N PHE A 243 17.97 -3.86 5.25
CA PHE A 243 16.52 -3.63 5.25
C PHE A 243 15.93 -3.10 3.93
N VAL A 244 16.76 -2.78 2.93
CA VAL A 244 16.25 -2.15 1.71
C VAL A 244 16.35 -3.07 0.50
N LEU A 245 15.20 -3.51 0.02
CA LEU A 245 15.04 -4.31 -1.18
C LEU A 245 15.36 -3.48 -2.45
N PRO A 246 15.87 -4.10 -3.51
CA PRO A 246 16.15 -3.44 -4.79
C PRO A 246 14.91 -2.80 -5.41
N VAL A 247 15.10 -1.73 -6.20
CA VAL A 247 14.02 -1.03 -6.93
C VAL A 247 13.24 -1.97 -7.85
N ARG A 248 13.89 -3.00 -8.40
CA ARG A 248 13.27 -3.96 -9.32
C ARG A 248 12.14 -4.77 -8.71
N GLU A 249 12.17 -5.04 -7.42
CA GLU A 249 11.16 -5.87 -6.73
C GLU A 249 9.73 -5.32 -6.91
N ALA A 250 9.59 -4.00 -7.01
CA ALA A 250 8.30 -3.37 -7.28
C ALA A 250 7.80 -3.53 -8.74
N MET A 251 8.58 -4.16 -9.60
CA MET A 251 8.29 -4.33 -11.02
C MET A 251 8.28 -5.80 -11.45
N ASP A 252 8.24 -6.73 -10.50
CA ASP A 252 8.31 -8.16 -10.77
C ASP A 252 7.16 -8.67 -11.66
N GLU A 253 6.00 -8.05 -11.57
CA GLU A 253 4.84 -8.35 -12.44
C GLU A 253 4.90 -7.67 -13.82
N LEU A 254 5.89 -6.80 -14.07
CA LEU A 254 6.03 -6.10 -15.35
C LEU A 254 6.91 -6.90 -16.33
N VAL A 255 6.65 -6.70 -17.62
CA VAL A 255 7.50 -7.27 -18.68
C VAL A 255 8.89 -6.64 -18.63
N GLU A 256 9.92 -7.45 -18.31
CA GLU A 256 11.31 -7.04 -18.36
C GLU A 256 11.86 -7.14 -19.78
N VAL A 257 12.58 -6.11 -20.20
CA VAL A 257 13.27 -6.06 -21.50
C VAL A 257 14.76 -5.84 -21.24
N PRO A 258 15.59 -6.90 -21.31
CA PRO A 258 17.03 -6.76 -21.25
C PRO A 258 17.55 -6.00 -22.47
N VAL A 259 18.38 -4.99 -22.24
CA VAL A 259 18.98 -4.18 -23.33
C VAL A 259 20.50 -4.14 -23.23
N SER A 260 21.15 -3.85 -24.36
CA SER A 260 22.60 -3.63 -24.41
C SER A 260 22.99 -2.32 -23.67
N GLU A 261 24.26 -2.17 -23.32
CA GLU A 261 24.77 -0.96 -22.72
C GLU A 261 24.56 0.27 -23.63
N ASP A 262 24.76 0.11 -24.95
CA ASP A 262 24.53 1.20 -25.93
C ASP A 262 23.04 1.62 -25.95
N ASP A 263 22.13 0.66 -25.88
CA ASP A 263 20.70 0.97 -25.86
C ASP A 263 20.27 1.52 -24.48
N ALA A 264 20.83 1.01 -23.38
CA ALA A 264 20.64 1.61 -22.07
C ALA A 264 21.09 3.07 -22.01
N ALA A 265 22.24 3.39 -22.63
CA ALA A 265 22.72 4.79 -22.73
C ALA A 265 21.78 5.69 -23.54
N LYS A 266 21.14 5.17 -24.59
CA LYS A 266 20.10 5.90 -25.35
C LYS A 266 18.84 6.09 -24.52
N ILE A 267 18.37 5.02 -23.84
CA ILE A 267 17.19 5.06 -22.97
C ILE A 267 17.37 6.06 -21.84
N ARG A 268 18.56 6.12 -21.21
CA ARG A 268 18.86 7.13 -20.17
C ARG A 268 18.76 8.56 -20.66
N LYS A 269 18.89 8.78 -21.99
CA LYS A 269 18.68 10.09 -22.64
C LYS A 269 17.23 10.30 -23.12
N GLY A 270 16.31 9.41 -22.77
CA GLY A 270 14.92 9.46 -23.19
C GLY A 270 14.66 9.01 -24.62
N MET A 271 15.63 8.37 -25.28
CA MET A 271 15.51 7.93 -26.67
C MET A 271 14.87 6.53 -26.74
N ALA A 272 13.99 6.36 -27.72
CA ALA A 272 13.42 5.04 -28.03
C ALA A 272 14.46 4.12 -28.67
N VAL A 273 14.39 2.84 -28.32
CA VAL A 273 15.27 1.81 -28.89
C VAL A 273 14.46 0.69 -29.55
N LEU A 274 14.98 0.15 -30.64
CA LEU A 274 14.38 -1.01 -31.32
C LEU A 274 14.79 -2.29 -30.58
N LEU A 275 13.81 -3.06 -30.14
CA LEU A 275 14.04 -4.35 -29.51
C LEU A 275 14.40 -5.38 -30.58
N ARG A 276 15.40 -6.21 -30.29
CA ARG A 276 15.91 -7.21 -31.20
C ARG A 276 15.79 -8.58 -30.57
N GLY A 277 15.39 -9.55 -31.34
CA GLY A 277 15.25 -10.95 -30.92
C GLY A 277 13.95 -11.55 -31.41
N ARG A 278 13.92 -12.88 -31.51
CA ARG A 278 12.76 -13.63 -32.00
C ARG A 278 11.55 -13.46 -31.07
N ASP A 279 11.82 -13.35 -29.77
CA ASP A 279 10.79 -13.29 -28.72
C ASP A 279 10.62 -11.87 -28.19
N ALA A 280 11.16 -10.85 -28.89
CA ALA A 280 10.98 -9.46 -28.48
C ALA A 280 9.51 -9.05 -28.54
N PRO A 281 8.93 -8.48 -27.46
CA PRO A 281 7.53 -8.07 -27.44
C PRO A 281 7.29 -6.94 -28.45
N LEU A 282 6.17 -7.04 -29.20
CA LEU A 282 5.80 -6.05 -30.23
C LEU A 282 5.03 -4.88 -29.64
N ASN A 283 4.12 -5.15 -28.68
CA ASN A 283 3.32 -4.14 -28.03
C ASN A 283 3.10 -4.54 -26.56
N THR A 284 3.36 -3.62 -25.65
CA THR A 284 3.12 -3.76 -24.21
C THR A 284 2.88 -2.39 -23.62
N GLU A 285 1.79 -2.21 -22.90
CA GLU A 285 1.42 -0.91 -22.34
C GLU A 285 2.42 -0.43 -21.28
N VAL A 286 2.91 -1.36 -20.45
CA VAL A 286 3.90 -1.08 -19.42
C VAL A 286 4.95 -2.18 -19.39
N ALA A 287 6.21 -1.78 -19.56
CA ALA A 287 7.39 -2.64 -19.46
C ALA A 287 8.51 -1.87 -18.79
N PHE A 288 9.55 -2.57 -18.34
CA PHE A 288 10.78 -1.90 -17.92
C PHE A 288 12.00 -2.46 -18.66
N ALA A 289 12.89 -1.57 -19.05
CA ALA A 289 14.18 -1.94 -19.62
C ALA A 289 15.20 -2.14 -18.50
N SER A 290 16.01 -3.20 -18.60
CA SER A 290 17.12 -3.50 -17.68
C SER A 290 18.43 -3.69 -18.41
N HIS A 291 19.54 -3.36 -17.75
CA HIS A 291 20.89 -3.69 -18.18
C HIS A 291 21.65 -4.32 -17.03
N ALA A 292 22.22 -5.52 -17.23
CA ALA A 292 22.88 -6.30 -16.17
C ALA A 292 22.01 -6.41 -14.89
N SER A 293 20.72 -6.71 -15.05
CA SER A 293 19.69 -6.81 -13.98
C SER A 293 19.38 -5.51 -13.23
N VAL A 294 19.95 -4.37 -13.63
CA VAL A 294 19.67 -3.06 -13.07
C VAL A 294 18.61 -2.37 -13.92
N PRO A 295 17.49 -1.88 -13.34
CA PRO A 295 16.49 -1.13 -14.06
C PRO A 295 17.05 0.16 -14.68
N VAL A 296 16.73 0.40 -15.96
CA VAL A 296 17.14 1.59 -16.70
C VAL A 296 15.99 2.56 -16.85
N ALA A 297 14.82 2.07 -17.24
CA ALA A 297 13.63 2.89 -17.40
C ALA A 297 12.36 2.06 -17.38
N ILE A 298 11.25 2.66 -16.97
CA ILE A 298 9.89 2.19 -17.27
C ILE A 298 9.43 2.87 -18.55
N GLY A 299 8.65 2.16 -19.36
CA GLY A 299 8.11 2.66 -20.62
C GLY A 299 7.04 1.75 -21.19
N SER A 300 6.70 1.99 -22.45
CA SER A 300 5.82 1.14 -23.25
C SER A 300 6.59 0.53 -24.42
N ILE A 301 6.02 -0.50 -25.02
CA ILE A 301 6.54 -1.08 -26.26
C ILE A 301 5.49 -0.91 -27.34
N GLU A 302 5.88 -0.24 -28.43
CA GLU A 302 5.05 -0.01 -29.59
C GLU A 302 5.79 -0.42 -30.85
N LYS A 303 5.21 -1.33 -31.63
CA LYS A 303 5.80 -1.85 -32.88
C LYS A 303 7.25 -2.32 -32.71
N GLY A 304 7.53 -3.03 -31.60
CA GLY A 304 8.85 -3.54 -31.26
C GLY A 304 9.87 -2.48 -30.83
N ARG A 305 9.43 -1.27 -30.47
CA ARG A 305 10.28 -0.21 -29.95
C ARG A 305 9.93 0.11 -28.51
N PHE A 306 10.92 0.05 -27.63
CA PHE A 306 10.76 0.50 -26.26
C PHE A 306 10.80 2.03 -26.20
N GLN A 307 9.75 2.64 -25.65
CA GLN A 307 9.58 4.07 -25.43
C GLN A 307 9.71 4.39 -23.94
N PRO A 308 10.82 4.98 -23.47
CA PRO A 308 10.97 5.28 -22.06
C PRO A 308 10.05 6.43 -21.63
N SER A 309 9.39 6.26 -20.48
CA SER A 309 8.55 7.27 -19.83
C SER A 309 9.15 7.78 -18.52
N ARG A 310 9.83 6.89 -17.77
CA ARG A 310 10.50 7.21 -16.50
C ARG A 310 11.88 6.55 -16.48
N VAL A 311 12.92 7.33 -16.49
CA VAL A 311 14.32 6.87 -16.46
C VAL A 311 14.79 6.76 -15.01
N PHE A 312 15.52 5.71 -14.67
CA PHE A 312 16.18 5.52 -13.38
C PHE A 312 17.62 6.01 -13.41
N HIS A 313 18.07 6.53 -12.27
CA HIS A 313 19.45 6.96 -12.01
C HIS A 313 19.98 6.16 -10.81
N LEU A 314 20.21 4.86 -11.05
CA LEU A 314 20.72 3.88 -10.09
C LEU A 314 22.23 3.69 -10.27
#